data_5e48cf44fd0ca26f3636d87156e63efe
#
_entry.id   5e48cf44fd0ca26f3636d87156e63efe
#
_cell.length_a   1.000
_cell.length_b   1.000
_cell.length_c   1.000
_cell.angle_alpha   90.00
_cell.angle_beta   90.00
_cell.angle_gamma   90.00
#
_symmetry.space_group_name_H-M   'P 1'
#
loop_
_entity.id
_entity.type
_entity.pdbx_description
1 polymer ?
#
loop_
_entity_poly.entity_id
_entity_poly.type
_entity_poly.pdbx_seq_one_letter_code
_entity_poly.pdbx_strand_id
1 'polypeptide(L)'
;MLPLVGDLAPPHRRAAALSVVVSGFALGILVARLLSGIMTNFISWRYVYWMSTALQYVIFGMLWYFMPDYPAMNKGLNYFKMLWSILVMMTKHPILVQACIISFFTSCTFTSFWTVLTFLLAGAPYHFDPVIIGLFALVGIGTMVVVPFYARIVIDRFVPAFSVLLGLTWCLIGICCGAYAGKVTIAGPIIQGWFLDFGMQTAQIANRSAIYAVEPKGRNRVNTAFMVFTFFGQLTGTAVGSHLYARGGWVVSQSFSVGCIGAAFLVTLARGPWEEGWMGWGGGWSIKKKDRTSADGKGGEVRNPLRRLTTKEQAEDAERQRVADLEKGPAEEDLERQQATSDESNVEKAALEQGDSEKSSSRNDDEDAITATQQQARREDT
;
A
#
# COMPACT_ATOMS: atom_id res chain seq x y z
N MET A 1 0.15 3.47 7.40
CA MET A 1 -1.25 3.91 7.17
C MET A 1 -2.04 2.98 6.24
N LEU A 2 -1.62 2.68 4.99
CA LEU A 2 -2.38 1.80 4.07
C LEU A 2 -2.79 0.43 4.66
N PRO A 3 -1.88 -0.33 5.32
CA PRO A 3 -2.28 -1.59 5.96
C PRO A 3 -3.30 -1.40 7.07
N LEU A 4 -3.11 -0.38 7.91
CA LEU A 4 -4.00 -0.07 9.02
C LEU A 4 -5.44 0.25 8.54
N VAL A 5 -5.57 1.05 7.48
CA VAL A 5 -6.87 1.35 6.88
C VAL A 5 -7.51 0.10 6.28
N GLY A 6 -6.70 -0.79 5.68
CA GLY A 6 -7.17 -2.09 5.18
C GLY A 6 -7.67 -3.03 6.27
N ASP A 7 -7.09 -2.95 7.47
CA ASP A 7 -7.47 -3.79 8.62
C ASP A 7 -8.70 -3.22 9.35
N LEU A 8 -8.80 -1.90 9.49
CA LEU A 8 -9.92 -1.21 10.15
C LEU A 8 -11.18 -1.14 9.30
N ALA A 9 -11.06 -1.12 7.97
CA ALA A 9 -12.21 -0.98 7.08
C ALA A 9 -13.02 -2.28 6.99
N PRO A 10 -14.37 -2.20 7.07
CA PRO A 10 -15.24 -3.35 6.86
C PRO A 10 -14.96 -4.02 5.50
N PRO A 11 -15.08 -5.35 5.37
CA PRO A 11 -14.70 -6.09 4.16
C PRO A 11 -15.32 -5.55 2.87
N HIS A 12 -16.59 -5.11 2.92
CA HIS A 12 -17.33 -4.57 1.78
C HIS A 12 -16.93 -3.13 1.40
N ARG A 13 -16.20 -2.38 2.26
CA ARG A 13 -15.77 -0.98 2.03
C ARG A 13 -14.25 -0.81 1.97
N ARG A 14 -13.48 -1.89 2.08
CA ARG A 14 -12.00 -1.83 2.08
C ARG A 14 -11.43 -1.16 0.83
N ALA A 15 -11.96 -1.53 -0.34
CA ALA A 15 -11.50 -0.93 -1.60
C ALA A 15 -11.79 0.58 -1.66
N ALA A 16 -12.96 1.01 -1.21
CA ALA A 16 -13.32 2.42 -1.15
C ALA A 16 -12.45 3.21 -0.16
N ALA A 17 -12.20 2.66 1.03
CA ALA A 17 -11.34 3.29 2.04
C ALA A 17 -9.89 3.43 1.55
N LEU A 18 -9.34 2.40 0.91
CA LEU A 18 -8.00 2.45 0.33
C LEU A 18 -7.92 3.44 -0.83
N SER A 19 -8.95 3.54 -1.68
CA SER A 19 -8.96 4.49 -2.80
C SER A 19 -8.96 5.94 -2.31
N VAL A 20 -9.67 6.27 -1.22
CA VAL A 20 -9.64 7.61 -0.61
C VAL A 20 -8.23 7.96 -0.13
N VAL A 21 -7.53 7.02 0.53
CA VAL A 21 -6.15 7.26 1.00
C VAL A 21 -5.18 7.47 -0.17
N VAL A 22 -5.32 6.68 -1.24
CA VAL A 22 -4.47 6.81 -2.44
C VAL A 22 -4.76 8.12 -3.16
N SER A 23 -6.03 8.53 -3.28
CA SER A 23 -6.41 9.83 -3.86
C SER A 23 -5.88 11.00 -3.03
N GLY A 24 -5.94 10.90 -1.69
CA GLY A 24 -5.35 11.88 -0.79
C GLY A 24 -3.84 11.99 -0.96
N PHE A 25 -3.14 10.88 -1.14
CA PHE A 25 -1.69 10.86 -1.44
C PHE A 25 -1.37 11.58 -2.76
N ALA A 26 -2.13 11.30 -3.82
CA ALA A 26 -1.97 11.95 -5.12
C ALA A 26 -2.21 13.47 -5.03
N LEU A 27 -3.29 13.88 -4.36
CA LEU A 27 -3.62 15.28 -4.13
C LEU A 27 -2.52 15.97 -3.31
N GLY A 28 -1.98 15.29 -2.29
CA GLY A 28 -0.89 15.80 -1.46
C GLY A 28 0.37 16.11 -2.27
N ILE A 29 0.76 15.23 -3.22
CA ILE A 29 1.89 15.46 -4.11
C ILE A 29 1.68 16.71 -4.98
N LEU A 30 0.47 16.87 -5.55
CA LEU A 30 0.13 18.04 -6.37
C LEU A 30 0.23 19.31 -5.54
N VAL A 31 -0.49 19.35 -4.43
CA VAL A 31 -0.55 20.54 -3.55
C VAL A 31 0.85 20.92 -3.07
N ALA A 32 1.66 19.94 -2.65
CA ALA A 32 3.03 20.19 -2.19
C ALA A 32 3.90 20.81 -3.30
N ARG A 33 3.81 20.32 -4.54
CA ARG A 33 4.58 20.86 -5.67
C ARG A 33 4.11 22.25 -6.08
N LEU A 34 2.80 22.49 -6.14
CA LEU A 34 2.24 23.81 -6.44
C LEU A 34 2.62 24.85 -5.38
N LEU A 35 2.45 24.52 -4.10
CA LEU A 35 2.81 25.40 -2.99
C LEU A 35 4.31 25.70 -2.98
N SER A 36 5.15 24.67 -3.20
CA SER A 36 6.59 24.84 -3.30
C SER A 36 6.97 25.77 -4.47
N GLY A 37 6.36 25.59 -5.65
CA GLY A 37 6.59 26.43 -6.82
C GLY A 37 6.18 27.88 -6.58
N ILE A 38 4.99 28.13 -6.01
CA ILE A 38 4.50 29.46 -5.70
C ILE A 38 5.40 30.14 -4.65
N MET A 39 5.69 29.44 -3.54
CA MET A 39 6.52 30.02 -2.48
C MET A 39 7.93 30.35 -2.97
N THR A 40 8.56 29.48 -3.75
CA THR A 40 9.91 29.71 -4.25
C THR A 40 9.97 30.89 -5.23
N ASN A 41 8.86 31.21 -5.91
CA ASN A 41 8.78 32.37 -6.79
C ASN A 41 8.75 33.71 -6.05
N PHE A 42 8.11 33.79 -4.87
CA PHE A 42 7.91 35.02 -4.11
C PHE A 42 8.82 35.17 -2.90
N ILE A 43 9.26 34.03 -2.32
CA ILE A 43 9.98 34.00 -1.05
C ILE A 43 11.17 33.03 -1.16
N SER A 44 12.17 33.17 -0.28
CA SER A 44 13.32 32.28 -0.23
C SER A 44 12.89 30.81 -0.03
N TRP A 45 13.56 29.88 -0.72
CA TRP A 45 13.36 28.44 -0.63
C TRP A 45 13.36 27.88 0.81
N ARG A 46 14.01 28.56 1.76
CA ARG A 46 14.07 28.17 3.18
C ARG A 46 12.67 28.13 3.83
N TYR A 47 11.78 29.03 3.42
CA TYR A 47 10.41 29.07 3.96
C TYR A 47 9.56 27.87 3.53
N VAL A 48 9.88 27.22 2.41
CA VAL A 48 9.23 25.97 1.98
C VAL A 48 9.47 24.85 3.02
N TYR A 49 10.70 24.76 3.56
CA TYR A 49 11.01 23.78 4.62
C TYR A 49 10.31 24.13 5.94
N TRP A 50 10.25 25.41 6.32
CA TRP A 50 9.51 25.82 7.50
C TRP A 50 8.01 25.50 7.37
N MET A 51 7.39 25.78 6.23
CA MET A 51 6.02 25.41 5.93
C MET A 51 5.81 23.90 6.01
N SER A 52 6.70 23.12 5.40
CA SER A 52 6.64 21.66 5.45
C SER A 52 6.71 21.13 6.89
N THR A 53 7.60 21.70 7.70
CA THR A 53 7.74 21.35 9.12
C THR A 53 6.47 21.70 9.90
N ALA A 54 5.93 22.90 9.72
CA ALA A 54 4.70 23.31 10.37
C ALA A 54 3.53 22.39 10.00
N LEU A 55 3.39 22.04 8.72
CA LEU A 55 2.35 21.13 8.23
C LEU A 55 2.48 19.73 8.85
N GLN A 56 3.72 19.22 9.02
CA GLN A 56 3.97 17.95 9.68
C GLN A 56 3.52 17.95 11.14
N TYR A 57 3.77 19.04 11.88
CA TYR A 57 3.28 19.18 13.27
C TYR A 57 1.75 19.25 13.34
N VAL A 58 1.11 19.94 12.40
CA VAL A 58 -0.37 19.98 12.32
C VAL A 58 -0.92 18.55 12.06
N ILE A 59 -0.35 17.84 11.09
CA ILE A 59 -0.76 16.46 10.79
C ILE A 59 -0.48 15.54 11.99
N PHE A 60 0.64 15.70 12.67
CA PHE A 60 0.95 14.94 13.89
C PHE A 60 -0.09 15.17 14.98
N GLY A 61 -0.46 16.44 15.23
CA GLY A 61 -1.50 16.80 16.19
C GLY A 61 -2.87 16.22 15.82
N MET A 62 -3.24 16.28 14.54
CA MET A 62 -4.47 15.68 14.05
C MET A 62 -4.48 14.16 14.24
N LEU A 63 -3.38 13.48 13.90
CA LEU A 63 -3.26 12.04 14.10
C LEU A 63 -3.32 11.66 15.58
N TRP A 64 -2.67 12.44 16.45
CA TRP A 64 -2.72 12.23 17.89
C TRP A 64 -4.14 12.34 18.45
N TYR A 65 -4.92 13.28 17.93
CA TYR A 65 -6.28 13.53 18.41
C TYR A 65 -7.32 12.55 17.83
N PHE A 66 -7.21 12.21 16.53
CA PHE A 66 -8.22 11.41 15.83
C PHE A 66 -7.90 9.92 15.71
N MET A 67 -6.65 9.51 15.93
CA MET A 67 -6.27 8.11 15.77
C MET A 67 -6.69 7.31 17.00
N PRO A 68 -7.59 6.31 16.86
CA PRO A 68 -7.97 5.44 17.96
C PRO A 68 -6.78 4.59 18.41
N ASP A 69 -6.73 4.25 19.70
CA ASP A 69 -5.74 3.33 20.25
C ASP A 69 -5.89 1.96 19.60
N TYR A 70 -4.83 1.51 18.94
CA TYR A 70 -4.81 0.23 18.26
C TYR A 70 -4.03 -0.80 19.12
N PRO A 71 -4.67 -1.92 19.49
CA PRO A 71 -4.00 -2.93 20.31
C PRO A 71 -2.80 -3.53 19.58
N ALA A 72 -1.68 -3.64 20.27
CA ALA A 72 -0.47 -4.24 19.71
C ALA A 72 -0.69 -5.73 19.43
N MET A 73 -0.82 -6.09 18.15
CA MET A 73 -1.05 -7.47 17.69
C MET A 73 0.11 -8.43 17.97
N ASN A 74 1.32 -7.93 18.24
CA ASN A 74 2.53 -8.73 18.46
C ASN A 74 3.22 -8.35 19.77
N LYS A 75 2.61 -8.69 20.90
CA LYS A 75 3.22 -8.52 22.21
C LYS A 75 4.37 -9.55 22.35
N GLY A 76 5.62 -9.11 22.21
CA GLY A 76 6.81 -9.95 22.45
C GLY A 76 7.81 -10.08 21.31
N LEU A 77 7.61 -9.44 20.16
CA LEU A 77 8.61 -9.39 19.10
C LEU A 77 9.62 -8.26 19.38
N ASN A 78 10.87 -8.64 19.66
CA ASN A 78 11.98 -7.69 19.70
C ASN A 78 12.17 -7.04 18.32
N TYR A 79 12.36 -5.72 18.31
CA TYR A 79 12.56 -4.92 17.09
C TYR A 79 13.69 -5.49 16.20
N PHE A 80 14.84 -5.84 16.79
CA PHE A 80 15.95 -6.45 16.06
C PHE A 80 15.60 -7.82 15.46
N LYS A 81 14.80 -8.63 16.16
CA LYS A 81 14.33 -9.92 15.65
C LYS A 81 13.39 -9.75 14.47
N MET A 82 12.60 -8.68 14.47
CA MET A 82 11.74 -8.32 13.34
C MET A 82 12.57 -7.91 12.11
N LEU A 83 13.57 -7.04 12.27
CA LEU A 83 14.49 -6.64 11.20
C LEU A 83 15.26 -7.85 10.65
N TRP A 84 15.79 -8.71 11.53
CA TRP A 84 16.45 -9.93 11.09
C TRP A 84 15.53 -10.85 10.30
N SER A 85 14.26 -10.96 10.70
CA SER A 85 13.27 -11.75 9.97
C SER A 85 13.02 -11.26 8.55
N ILE A 86 13.15 -9.96 8.27
CA ILE A 86 13.04 -9.38 6.93
C ILE A 86 14.22 -9.86 6.07
N LEU A 87 15.46 -9.81 6.61
CA LEU A 87 16.65 -10.30 5.89
C LEU A 87 16.56 -11.79 5.58
N VAL A 88 16.15 -12.59 6.56
CA VAL A 88 15.92 -14.03 6.37
C VAL A 88 14.82 -14.29 5.32
N MET A 89 13.77 -13.46 5.28
CA MET A 89 12.71 -13.60 4.29
C MET A 89 13.23 -13.31 2.87
N MET A 90 14.12 -12.35 2.69
CA MET A 90 14.75 -12.08 1.40
C MET A 90 15.58 -13.28 0.89
N THR A 91 16.28 -14.00 1.77
CA THR A 91 17.05 -15.20 1.35
C THR A 91 16.16 -16.39 1.02
N LYS A 92 14.94 -16.45 1.55
CA LYS A 92 13.99 -17.54 1.31
C LYS A 92 13.14 -17.38 0.05
N HIS A 93 12.85 -16.13 -0.33
CA HIS A 93 11.90 -15.83 -1.41
C HIS A 93 12.55 -15.06 -2.57
N PRO A 94 12.99 -15.76 -3.63
CA PRO A 94 13.60 -15.14 -4.82
C PRO A 94 12.71 -14.08 -5.48
N ILE A 95 11.39 -14.29 -5.47
CA ILE A 95 10.39 -13.36 -6.00
C ILE A 95 10.48 -11.99 -5.29
N LEU A 96 10.69 -12.02 -3.96
CA LEU A 96 10.82 -10.79 -3.18
C LEU A 96 12.09 -10.01 -3.57
N VAL A 97 13.22 -10.71 -3.71
CA VAL A 97 14.49 -10.09 -4.12
C VAL A 97 14.38 -9.49 -5.52
N GLN A 98 13.83 -10.25 -6.47
CA GLN A 98 13.59 -9.77 -7.82
C GLN A 98 12.73 -8.50 -7.83
N ALA A 99 11.60 -8.49 -7.12
CA ALA A 99 10.72 -7.33 -7.02
C ALA A 99 11.41 -6.13 -6.36
N CYS A 100 12.23 -6.35 -5.31
CA CYS A 100 13.00 -5.31 -4.64
C CYS A 100 14.03 -4.66 -5.58
N ILE A 101 14.76 -5.46 -6.35
CA ILE A 101 15.76 -4.96 -7.32
C ILE A 101 15.07 -4.17 -8.43
N ILE A 102 13.96 -4.68 -8.99
CA ILE A 102 13.19 -3.97 -10.00
C ILE A 102 12.65 -2.65 -9.45
N SER A 103 12.15 -2.64 -8.21
CA SER A 103 11.66 -1.43 -7.55
C SER A 103 12.77 -0.42 -7.31
N PHE A 104 13.97 -0.87 -6.97
CA PHE A 104 15.15 -0.01 -6.85
C PHE A 104 15.46 0.72 -8.16
N PHE A 105 15.57 0.01 -9.27
CA PHE A 105 15.92 0.61 -10.57
C PHE A 105 14.80 1.51 -11.12
N THR A 106 13.54 1.11 -10.99
CA THR A 106 12.41 1.93 -11.45
C THR A 106 12.26 3.20 -10.62
N SER A 107 12.45 3.12 -9.30
CA SER A 107 12.41 4.29 -8.40
C SER A 107 13.62 5.20 -8.58
N CYS A 108 14.79 4.64 -8.88
CA CYS A 108 16.01 5.38 -9.25
C CYS A 108 15.75 6.23 -10.50
N THR A 109 15.22 5.63 -11.54
CA THR A 109 14.84 6.31 -12.79
C THR A 109 13.79 7.40 -12.57
N PHE A 110 12.76 7.10 -11.81
CA PHE A 110 11.67 8.02 -11.50
C PHE A 110 12.18 9.30 -10.82
N THR A 111 12.95 9.13 -9.74
CA THR A 111 13.44 10.29 -8.97
C THR A 111 14.51 11.06 -9.73
N SER A 112 15.39 10.38 -10.47
CA SER A 112 16.36 11.02 -11.36
C SER A 112 15.65 11.92 -12.36
N PHE A 113 14.60 11.41 -13.05
CA PHE A 113 13.85 12.21 -14.03
C PHE A 113 13.23 13.46 -13.40
N TRP A 114 12.44 13.29 -12.32
CA TRP A 114 11.74 14.44 -11.71
C TRP A 114 12.68 15.49 -11.12
N THR A 115 13.85 15.08 -10.61
CA THR A 115 14.87 16.01 -10.11
C THR A 115 15.53 16.76 -11.24
N VAL A 116 15.96 16.05 -12.28
CA VAL A 116 16.71 16.62 -13.41
C VAL A 116 15.79 17.45 -14.31
N LEU A 117 14.49 17.09 -14.42
CA LEU A 117 13.48 17.88 -15.12
C LEU A 117 13.42 19.32 -14.59
N THR A 118 13.47 19.49 -13.28
CA THR A 118 13.46 20.82 -12.66
C THR A 118 14.64 21.67 -13.16
N PHE A 119 15.83 21.08 -13.26
CA PHE A 119 17.01 21.79 -13.77
C PHE A 119 16.91 22.09 -15.26
N LEU A 120 16.35 21.17 -16.06
CA LEU A 120 16.15 21.41 -17.50
C LEU A 120 15.17 22.56 -17.75
N LEU A 121 14.07 22.60 -17.01
CA LEU A 121 13.02 23.61 -17.20
C LEU A 121 13.44 24.98 -16.67
N ALA A 122 14.22 25.03 -15.59
CA ALA A 122 14.75 26.29 -15.05
C ALA A 122 15.92 26.85 -15.89
N GLY A 123 16.64 25.99 -16.61
CA GLY A 123 17.79 26.36 -17.44
C GLY A 123 17.43 26.60 -18.91
N ALA A 124 18.49 26.79 -19.73
CA ALA A 124 18.34 26.88 -21.19
C ALA A 124 17.90 25.51 -21.77
N PRO A 125 16.98 25.47 -22.74
CA PRO A 125 16.41 26.59 -23.51
C PRO A 125 15.11 27.19 -22.93
N TYR A 126 14.55 26.64 -21.84
CA TYR A 126 13.19 26.93 -21.42
C TYR A 126 13.04 28.15 -20.50
N HIS A 127 13.92 28.32 -19.49
CA HIS A 127 13.90 29.41 -18.50
C HIS A 127 12.51 29.63 -17.85
N PHE A 128 11.83 28.54 -17.46
CA PHE A 128 10.52 28.65 -16.86
C PHE A 128 10.56 29.05 -15.39
N ASP A 129 9.53 29.81 -15.00
CA ASP A 129 9.30 30.19 -13.61
C ASP A 129 9.00 28.96 -12.73
N PRO A 130 9.34 28.99 -11.43
CA PRO A 130 9.09 27.90 -10.49
C PRO A 130 7.63 27.44 -10.44
N VAL A 131 6.67 28.34 -10.67
CA VAL A 131 5.23 28.04 -10.71
C VAL A 131 4.90 27.12 -11.87
N ILE A 132 5.42 27.42 -13.07
CA ILE A 132 5.22 26.60 -14.26
C ILE A 132 5.85 25.22 -14.06
N ILE A 133 7.05 25.15 -13.48
CA ILE A 133 7.71 23.88 -13.16
C ILE A 133 6.88 23.07 -12.17
N GLY A 134 6.24 23.71 -11.19
CA GLY A 134 5.30 23.07 -10.26
C GLY A 134 4.08 22.45 -10.96
N LEU A 135 3.55 23.11 -12.00
CA LEU A 135 2.42 22.63 -12.80
C LEU A 135 2.70 21.34 -13.58
N PHE A 136 3.97 21.02 -13.87
CA PHE A 136 4.33 19.73 -14.48
C PHE A 136 3.91 18.52 -13.62
N ALA A 137 3.66 18.70 -12.33
CA ALA A 137 3.10 17.64 -11.49
C ALA A 137 1.71 17.16 -11.97
N LEU A 138 0.95 17.98 -12.71
CA LEU A 138 -0.34 17.60 -13.30
C LEU A 138 -0.19 16.43 -14.30
N VAL A 139 0.95 16.33 -14.98
CA VAL A 139 1.25 15.22 -15.90
C VAL A 139 1.19 13.88 -15.15
N GLY A 140 1.81 13.80 -13.97
CA GLY A 140 1.80 12.60 -13.14
C GLY A 140 0.41 12.26 -12.58
N ILE A 141 -0.42 13.27 -12.27
CA ILE A 141 -1.79 13.04 -11.76
C ILE A 141 -2.68 12.41 -12.83
N GLY A 142 -2.55 12.82 -14.09
CA GLY A 142 -3.27 12.19 -15.18
C GLY A 142 -3.07 10.67 -15.23
N THR A 143 -1.85 10.20 -14.97
CA THR A 143 -1.54 8.76 -14.93
C THR A 143 -2.21 8.06 -13.75
N MET A 144 -2.32 8.70 -12.58
CA MET A 144 -2.97 8.12 -11.39
C MET A 144 -4.47 7.81 -11.61
N VAL A 145 -5.13 8.55 -12.49
CA VAL A 145 -6.52 8.28 -12.87
C VAL A 145 -6.61 7.09 -13.83
N VAL A 146 -5.70 6.99 -14.79
CA VAL A 146 -5.74 5.97 -15.85
C VAL A 146 -5.26 4.60 -15.36
N VAL A 147 -4.25 4.57 -14.47
CA VAL A 147 -3.63 3.32 -13.99
C VAL A 147 -4.61 2.33 -13.35
N PRO A 148 -5.59 2.72 -12.50
CA PRO A 148 -6.54 1.77 -11.92
C PRO A 148 -7.41 1.05 -12.96
N PHE A 149 -7.81 1.74 -14.03
CA PHE A 149 -8.55 1.12 -15.13
C PHE A 149 -7.68 0.15 -15.92
N TYR A 150 -6.45 0.56 -16.22
CA TYR A 150 -5.46 -0.30 -16.87
C TYR A 150 -5.12 -1.53 -16.03
N ALA A 151 -4.99 -1.37 -14.72
CA ALA A 151 -4.69 -2.47 -13.80
C ALA A 151 -5.77 -3.56 -13.85
N ARG A 152 -7.04 -3.20 -13.88
CA ARG A 152 -8.16 -4.16 -14.01
C ARG A 152 -8.12 -4.94 -15.33
N ILE A 153 -7.68 -4.31 -16.40
CA ILE A 153 -7.67 -4.93 -17.74
C ILE A 153 -6.44 -5.80 -17.94
N VAL A 154 -5.28 -5.34 -17.47
CA VAL A 154 -3.98 -5.98 -17.74
C VAL A 154 -3.45 -6.74 -16.52
N ILE A 155 -3.28 -6.08 -15.37
CA ILE A 155 -2.60 -6.69 -14.21
C ILE A 155 -3.43 -7.85 -13.62
N ASP A 156 -4.76 -7.73 -13.62
CA ASP A 156 -5.63 -8.78 -13.10
C ASP A 156 -5.72 -10.00 -14.03
N ARG A 157 -5.55 -9.81 -15.33
CA ARG A 157 -5.66 -10.89 -16.35
C ARG A 157 -4.34 -11.60 -16.63
N PHE A 158 -3.22 -10.88 -16.54
CA PHE A 158 -1.90 -11.40 -16.90
C PHE A 158 -1.08 -11.76 -15.67
N VAL A 159 -0.04 -12.56 -15.90
CA VAL A 159 0.95 -12.91 -14.87
C VAL A 159 1.71 -11.65 -14.44
N PRO A 160 2.01 -11.47 -13.13
CA PRO A 160 2.70 -10.29 -12.64
C PRO A 160 3.99 -9.95 -13.39
N ALA A 161 4.82 -10.97 -13.71
CA ALA A 161 6.07 -10.76 -14.45
C ALA A 161 5.83 -10.12 -15.83
N PHE A 162 4.80 -10.55 -16.57
CA PHE A 162 4.46 -9.96 -17.86
C PHE A 162 3.96 -8.51 -17.69
N SER A 163 3.15 -8.24 -16.67
CA SER A 163 2.68 -6.89 -16.37
C SER A 163 3.83 -5.95 -15.99
N VAL A 164 4.86 -6.47 -15.30
CA VAL A 164 6.10 -5.72 -15.01
C VAL A 164 6.84 -5.40 -16.31
N LEU A 165 7.02 -6.36 -17.22
CA LEU A 165 7.66 -6.13 -18.52
C LEU A 165 6.93 -5.06 -19.34
N LEU A 166 5.58 -5.07 -19.37
CA LEU A 166 4.81 -4.02 -20.02
C LEU A 166 5.04 -2.66 -19.37
N GLY A 167 5.07 -2.59 -18.04
CA GLY A 167 5.37 -1.35 -17.31
C GLY A 167 6.76 -0.81 -17.64
N LEU A 168 7.78 -1.68 -17.66
CA LEU A 168 9.14 -1.31 -18.04
C LEU A 168 9.23 -0.85 -19.50
N THR A 169 8.46 -1.48 -20.41
CA THR A 169 8.40 -1.08 -21.82
C THR A 169 7.84 0.34 -21.97
N TRP A 170 6.77 0.68 -21.25
CA TRP A 170 6.25 2.05 -21.23
C TRP A 170 7.28 3.05 -20.69
N CYS A 171 7.98 2.71 -19.60
CA CYS A 171 9.07 3.55 -19.09
C CYS A 171 10.15 3.78 -20.15
N LEU A 172 10.59 2.71 -20.83
CA LEU A 172 11.65 2.80 -21.84
C LEU A 172 11.24 3.68 -23.02
N ILE A 173 10.01 3.50 -23.54
CA ILE A 173 9.48 4.35 -24.62
C ILE A 173 9.48 5.82 -24.21
N GLY A 174 8.97 6.13 -23.01
CA GLY A 174 8.95 7.49 -22.48
C GLY A 174 10.35 8.09 -22.36
N ILE A 175 11.31 7.35 -21.80
CA ILE A 175 12.68 7.84 -21.61
C ILE A 175 13.37 8.06 -22.97
N CYS A 176 13.23 7.15 -23.92
CA CYS A 176 13.80 7.31 -25.26
C CYS A 176 13.23 8.55 -25.97
N CYS A 177 11.91 8.75 -25.92
CA CYS A 177 11.29 9.96 -26.48
C CYS A 177 11.79 11.22 -25.80
N GLY A 178 11.84 11.27 -24.48
CA GLY A 178 12.25 12.45 -23.71
C GLY A 178 13.73 12.73 -23.77
N ALA A 179 14.60 11.71 -23.86
CA ALA A 179 16.04 11.89 -23.95
C ALA A 179 16.46 12.72 -25.19
N TYR A 180 15.83 12.44 -26.32
CA TYR A 180 16.15 13.08 -27.59
C TYR A 180 15.32 14.33 -27.85
N ALA A 181 14.01 14.30 -27.57
CA ALA A 181 13.13 15.44 -27.83
C ALA A 181 13.17 16.51 -26.71
N GLY A 182 13.66 16.18 -25.51
CA GLY A 182 13.58 17.08 -24.35
C GLY A 182 14.42 18.35 -24.43
N LYS A 183 15.36 18.44 -25.37
CA LYS A 183 16.11 19.68 -25.64
C LYS A 183 15.51 20.55 -26.72
N VAL A 184 14.67 19.97 -27.56
CA VAL A 184 14.11 20.61 -28.75
C VAL A 184 12.68 21.09 -28.52
N THR A 185 11.90 20.29 -27.82
CA THR A 185 10.49 20.60 -27.56
C THR A 185 10.07 20.17 -26.15
N ILE A 186 9.21 20.96 -25.54
CA ILE A 186 8.63 20.70 -24.22
C ILE A 186 7.75 19.45 -24.21
N ALA A 187 7.22 19.03 -25.37
CA ALA A 187 6.45 17.80 -25.50
C ALA A 187 7.26 16.56 -25.09
N GLY A 188 8.59 16.56 -25.32
CA GLY A 188 9.46 15.46 -24.94
C GLY A 188 9.40 15.12 -23.45
N PRO A 189 9.71 16.04 -22.55
CA PRO A 189 9.59 15.84 -21.10
C PRO A 189 8.17 15.54 -20.63
N ILE A 190 7.13 16.09 -21.24
CA ILE A 190 5.74 15.81 -20.90
C ILE A 190 5.39 14.34 -21.23
N ILE A 191 5.71 13.90 -22.43
CA ILE A 191 5.52 12.52 -22.87
C ILE A 191 6.31 11.55 -21.99
N GLN A 192 7.58 11.90 -21.71
CA GLN A 192 8.41 11.10 -20.82
C GLN A 192 7.81 10.99 -19.42
N GLY A 193 7.37 12.08 -18.81
CA GLY A 193 6.75 12.09 -17.49
C GLY A 193 5.50 11.20 -17.44
N TRP A 194 4.62 11.33 -18.44
CA TRP A 194 3.42 10.50 -18.56
C TRP A 194 3.75 9.00 -18.64
N PHE A 195 4.58 8.60 -19.59
CA PHE A 195 4.91 7.18 -19.80
C PHE A 195 5.74 6.60 -18.67
N LEU A 196 6.63 7.39 -18.06
CA LEU A 196 7.42 6.96 -16.93
C LEU A 196 6.56 6.71 -15.70
N ASP A 197 5.66 7.64 -15.36
CA ASP A 197 4.75 7.49 -14.23
C ASP A 197 3.78 6.32 -14.44
N PHE A 198 3.21 6.20 -15.65
CA PHE A 198 2.32 5.12 -16.02
C PHE A 198 3.00 3.75 -15.93
N GLY A 199 4.18 3.63 -16.52
CA GLY A 199 4.95 2.39 -16.53
C GLY A 199 5.45 2.00 -15.14
N MET A 200 5.96 2.97 -14.36
CA MET A 200 6.40 2.74 -12.98
C MET A 200 5.23 2.27 -12.10
N GLN A 201 4.07 2.92 -12.15
CA GLN A 201 2.90 2.53 -11.38
C GLN A 201 2.43 1.12 -11.75
N THR A 202 2.40 0.79 -13.04
CA THR A 202 2.06 -0.55 -13.54
C THR A 202 3.01 -1.61 -12.98
N ALA A 203 4.33 -1.37 -13.06
CA ALA A 203 5.35 -2.28 -12.54
C ALA A 203 5.26 -2.43 -11.01
N GLN A 204 5.03 -1.35 -10.27
CA GLN A 204 4.90 -1.35 -8.81
C GLN A 204 3.67 -2.13 -8.34
N ILE A 205 2.51 -1.95 -8.99
CA ILE A 205 1.28 -2.68 -8.65
C ILE A 205 1.45 -4.17 -8.92
N ALA A 206 2.04 -4.53 -10.07
CA ALA A 206 2.29 -5.91 -10.44
C ALA A 206 3.28 -6.60 -9.48
N ASN A 207 4.39 -5.95 -9.13
CA ASN A 207 5.36 -6.44 -8.16
C ASN A 207 4.73 -6.63 -6.77
N ARG A 208 3.94 -5.67 -6.28
CA ARG A 208 3.23 -5.80 -4.99
C ARG A 208 2.25 -6.96 -5.00
N SER A 209 1.52 -7.16 -6.09
CA SER A 209 0.64 -8.33 -6.25
C SER A 209 1.41 -9.64 -6.15
N ALA A 210 2.60 -9.73 -6.77
CA ALA A 210 3.46 -10.91 -6.72
C ALA A 210 3.97 -11.19 -5.30
N ILE A 211 4.55 -10.19 -4.63
CA ILE A 211 5.15 -10.37 -3.29
C ILE A 211 4.12 -10.66 -2.21
N TYR A 212 2.90 -10.12 -2.31
CA TYR A 212 1.82 -10.41 -1.34
C TYR A 212 1.23 -11.81 -1.50
N ALA A 213 1.40 -12.43 -2.66
CA ALA A 213 1.00 -13.81 -2.90
C ALA A 213 1.98 -14.82 -2.28
N VAL A 214 3.25 -14.44 -2.11
CA VAL A 214 4.31 -15.31 -1.60
C VAL A 214 4.18 -15.57 -0.09
N GLU A 215 3.89 -14.52 0.69
CA GLU A 215 3.79 -14.62 2.15
C GLU A 215 2.55 -13.88 2.68
N PRO A 216 1.37 -14.51 2.66
CA PRO A 216 0.12 -13.87 3.10
C PRO A 216 0.11 -13.45 4.57
N LYS A 217 0.78 -14.23 5.45
CA LYS A 217 0.89 -13.93 6.89
C LYS A 217 1.93 -12.83 7.19
N GLY A 218 2.89 -12.63 6.30
CA GLY A 218 4.00 -11.67 6.47
C GLY A 218 3.92 -10.42 5.60
N ARG A 219 2.75 -10.05 5.07
CA ARG A 219 2.57 -8.94 4.11
C ARG A 219 3.23 -7.63 4.53
N ASN A 220 3.14 -7.26 5.82
CA ASN A 220 3.75 -6.05 6.33
C ASN A 220 5.28 -6.09 6.25
N ARG A 221 5.91 -7.23 6.57
CA ARG A 221 7.37 -7.42 6.51
C ARG A 221 7.88 -7.38 5.07
N VAL A 222 7.18 -8.08 4.17
CA VAL A 222 7.48 -8.09 2.73
C VAL A 222 7.36 -6.67 2.14
N ASN A 223 6.30 -5.94 2.49
CA ASN A 223 6.12 -4.56 2.03
C ASN A 223 7.20 -3.63 2.59
N THR A 224 7.65 -3.82 3.82
CA THR A 224 8.74 -3.03 4.41
C THR A 224 10.04 -3.23 3.63
N ALA A 225 10.41 -4.48 3.32
CA ALA A 225 11.58 -4.76 2.48
C ALA A 225 11.48 -4.05 1.12
N PHE A 226 10.36 -4.21 0.45
CA PHE A 226 10.10 -3.58 -0.85
C PHE A 226 10.22 -2.04 -0.80
N MET A 227 9.65 -1.40 0.23
CA MET A 227 9.72 0.06 0.41
C MET A 227 11.13 0.55 0.71
N VAL A 228 11.91 -0.19 1.49
CA VAL A 228 13.32 0.15 1.75
C VAL A 228 14.12 0.21 0.45
N PHE A 229 13.99 -0.78 -0.42
CA PHE A 229 14.64 -0.78 -1.73
C PHE A 229 14.13 0.34 -2.64
N THR A 230 12.83 0.64 -2.59
CA THR A 230 12.23 1.79 -3.29
C THR A 230 12.90 3.09 -2.87
N PHE A 231 13.06 3.34 -1.56
CA PHE A 231 13.70 4.57 -1.05
C PHE A 231 15.21 4.62 -1.35
N PHE A 232 15.93 3.51 -1.26
CA PHE A 232 17.33 3.46 -1.71
C PHE A 232 17.46 3.80 -3.19
N GLY A 233 16.54 3.29 -4.03
CA GLY A 233 16.48 3.68 -5.44
C GLY A 233 16.26 5.18 -5.63
N GLN A 234 15.32 5.77 -4.89
CA GLN A 234 15.05 7.21 -4.96
C GLN A 234 16.26 8.05 -4.56
N LEU A 235 16.93 7.73 -3.46
CA LEU A 235 18.14 8.42 -3.02
C LEU A 235 19.27 8.33 -4.07
N THR A 236 19.50 7.13 -4.58
CA THR A 236 20.51 6.91 -5.65
C THR A 236 20.15 7.68 -6.91
N GLY A 237 18.88 7.66 -7.31
CA GLY A 237 18.40 8.37 -8.51
C GLY A 237 18.58 9.87 -8.42
N THR A 238 18.27 10.47 -7.28
CA THR A 238 18.49 11.90 -7.05
C THR A 238 19.98 12.25 -7.09
N ALA A 239 20.82 11.51 -6.37
CA ALA A 239 22.24 11.79 -6.26
C ALA A 239 22.97 11.60 -7.61
N VAL A 240 22.81 10.43 -8.23
CA VAL A 240 23.48 10.09 -9.50
C VAL A 240 22.91 10.90 -10.65
N GLY A 241 21.57 11.05 -10.73
CA GLY A 241 20.92 11.82 -11.78
C GLY A 241 21.37 13.27 -11.81
N SER A 242 21.39 13.95 -10.65
CA SER A 242 21.86 15.33 -10.53
C SER A 242 23.33 15.47 -10.88
N HIS A 243 24.17 14.53 -10.41
CA HIS A 243 25.61 14.54 -10.71
C HIS A 243 25.90 14.37 -12.21
N LEU A 244 25.22 13.44 -12.86
CA LEU A 244 25.36 13.20 -14.30
C LEU A 244 24.83 14.38 -15.11
N TYR A 245 23.74 15.01 -14.67
CA TYR A 245 23.23 16.21 -15.30
C TYR A 245 24.23 17.37 -15.22
N ALA A 246 24.85 17.59 -14.07
CA ALA A 246 25.83 18.63 -13.87
C ALA A 246 27.10 18.45 -14.76
N ARG A 247 27.48 17.19 -15.05
CA ARG A 247 28.66 16.88 -15.87
C ARG A 247 28.39 16.82 -17.38
N GLY A 248 27.26 16.26 -17.78
CA GLY A 248 26.99 15.94 -19.19
C GLY A 248 25.59 16.37 -19.69
N GLY A 249 24.84 17.07 -18.84
CA GLY A 249 23.52 17.59 -19.19
C GLY A 249 22.43 16.52 -19.28
N TRP A 250 21.34 16.90 -19.92
CA TRP A 250 20.11 16.11 -19.98
C TRP A 250 20.31 14.71 -20.57
N VAL A 251 20.96 14.61 -21.74
CA VAL A 251 21.10 13.33 -22.46
C VAL A 251 21.89 12.31 -21.65
N VAL A 252 22.96 12.72 -20.97
CA VAL A 252 23.78 11.80 -20.16
C VAL A 252 22.98 11.27 -18.97
N SER A 253 22.20 12.12 -18.30
CA SER A 253 21.33 11.70 -17.20
C SER A 253 20.22 10.77 -17.69
N GLN A 254 19.63 11.00 -18.86
CA GLN A 254 18.61 10.11 -19.41
C GLN A 254 19.21 8.80 -19.91
N SER A 255 20.44 8.77 -20.41
CA SER A 255 21.14 7.52 -20.75
C SER A 255 21.35 6.62 -19.54
N PHE A 256 21.65 7.20 -18.37
CA PHE A 256 21.68 6.46 -17.12
C PHE A 256 20.31 5.85 -16.79
N SER A 257 19.23 6.60 -16.98
CA SER A 257 17.85 6.12 -16.78
C SER A 257 17.51 4.93 -17.71
N VAL A 258 17.94 4.98 -18.98
CA VAL A 258 17.83 3.85 -19.92
C VAL A 258 18.59 2.63 -19.38
N GLY A 259 19.80 2.82 -18.87
CA GLY A 259 20.60 1.74 -18.27
C GLY A 259 19.90 1.09 -17.06
N CYS A 260 19.31 1.91 -16.18
CA CYS A 260 18.54 1.41 -15.02
C CYS A 260 17.32 0.58 -15.45
N ILE A 261 16.53 1.06 -16.42
CA ILE A 261 15.40 0.30 -16.92
C ILE A 261 15.85 -0.97 -17.66
N GLY A 262 16.95 -0.90 -18.43
CA GLY A 262 17.57 -2.08 -19.04
C GLY A 262 17.98 -3.14 -18.01
N ALA A 263 18.59 -2.72 -16.90
CA ALA A 263 18.92 -3.60 -15.79
C ALA A 263 17.67 -4.23 -15.16
N ALA A 264 16.59 -3.44 -14.96
CA ALA A 264 15.30 -3.95 -14.48
C ALA A 264 14.70 -4.99 -15.45
N PHE A 265 14.81 -4.80 -16.77
CA PHE A 265 14.42 -5.78 -17.79
C PHE A 265 15.21 -7.08 -17.64
N LEU A 266 16.53 -7.00 -17.54
CA LEU A 266 17.40 -8.17 -17.39
C LEU A 266 17.04 -8.96 -16.12
N VAL A 267 16.81 -8.28 -15.01
CA VAL A 267 16.40 -8.91 -13.75
C VAL A 267 15.03 -9.57 -13.90
N THR A 268 14.08 -8.93 -14.61
CA THR A 268 12.76 -9.53 -14.84
C THR A 268 12.84 -10.76 -15.74
N LEU A 269 13.70 -10.72 -16.75
CA LEU A 269 13.91 -11.83 -17.68
C LEU A 269 14.78 -12.96 -17.11
N ALA A 270 15.63 -12.68 -16.15
CA ALA A 270 16.50 -13.70 -15.54
C ALA A 270 15.71 -14.81 -14.83
N ARG A 271 14.45 -14.57 -14.48
CA ARG A 271 13.60 -15.53 -13.80
C ARG A 271 12.22 -15.57 -14.47
N GLY A 272 11.85 -16.74 -14.98
CA GLY A 272 10.55 -16.96 -15.62
C GLY A 272 9.37 -16.86 -14.65
N PRO A 273 8.14 -16.61 -15.17
CA PRO A 273 6.97 -16.33 -14.35
C PRO A 273 6.53 -17.51 -13.46
N TRP A 274 6.90 -18.74 -13.81
CA TRP A 274 6.54 -19.95 -13.07
C TRP A 274 7.75 -20.65 -12.44
N GLU A 275 8.90 -20.00 -12.43
CA GLU A 275 10.12 -20.56 -11.85
C GLU A 275 10.12 -20.44 -10.33
N GLU A 276 10.42 -21.54 -9.63
CA GLU A 276 10.53 -21.59 -8.17
C GLU A 276 11.94 -21.28 -7.67
N GLY A 277 12.94 -21.42 -8.55
CA GLY A 277 14.34 -21.18 -8.27
C GLY A 277 14.74 -19.70 -8.30
N TRP A 278 16.06 -19.47 -8.11
CA TRP A 278 16.65 -18.13 -8.17
C TRP A 278 16.78 -17.62 -9.61
N MET A 279 16.98 -18.48 -10.58
CA MET A 279 17.13 -18.19 -12.00
C MET A 279 16.54 -19.30 -12.83
N GLY A 280 16.08 -18.99 -14.03
CA GLY A 280 15.68 -19.97 -15.03
C GLY A 280 14.27 -19.77 -15.57
N TRP A 281 13.89 -20.68 -16.46
CA TRP A 281 12.62 -20.70 -17.20
C TRP A 281 12.00 -22.10 -17.24
N GLY A 282 12.41 -22.97 -16.33
CA GLY A 282 11.99 -24.38 -16.29
C GLY A 282 10.50 -24.59 -16.07
N GLY A 283 9.83 -23.63 -15.40
CA GLY A 283 8.39 -23.68 -15.13
C GLY A 283 7.49 -23.24 -16.30
N GLY A 284 8.07 -22.79 -17.42
CA GLY A 284 7.36 -22.36 -18.63
C GLY A 284 6.96 -20.89 -18.64
N TRP A 285 6.56 -20.44 -19.83
CA TRP A 285 6.12 -19.08 -20.09
C TRP A 285 4.61 -19.06 -20.40
N SER A 286 3.77 -18.86 -19.41
CA SER A 286 2.35 -18.59 -19.61
C SER A 286 2.04 -17.13 -19.30
N ILE A 287 1.52 -16.40 -20.28
CA ILE A 287 1.19 -14.98 -20.18
C ILE A 287 -0.10 -14.76 -19.36
N LYS A 288 -1.06 -15.70 -19.42
CA LYS A 288 -2.33 -15.60 -18.71
C LYS A 288 -2.27 -16.25 -17.34
N LYS A 289 -2.88 -15.61 -16.33
CA LYS A 289 -3.16 -16.29 -15.06
C LYS A 289 -4.04 -17.50 -15.34
N LYS A 290 -3.65 -18.69 -14.82
CA LYS A 290 -4.52 -19.86 -14.84
C LYS A 290 -5.72 -19.57 -13.95
N ASP A 291 -6.93 -19.61 -14.51
CA ASP A 291 -8.17 -19.55 -13.72
C ASP A 291 -8.21 -20.70 -12.72
N ARG A 292 -8.28 -20.37 -11.45
CA ARG A 292 -8.36 -21.36 -10.36
C ARG A 292 -9.65 -22.19 -10.39
N THR A 293 -10.65 -21.76 -11.14
CA THR A 293 -11.97 -22.42 -11.28
C THR A 293 -11.97 -23.61 -12.25
N SER A 294 -10.95 -23.77 -13.11
CA SER A 294 -10.91 -24.87 -14.08
C SER A 294 -10.18 -26.13 -13.58
N ALA A 295 -9.69 -26.16 -12.34
CA ALA A 295 -8.89 -27.27 -11.82
C ALA A 295 -9.71 -28.35 -11.06
N ASP A 296 -11.02 -28.16 -10.89
CA ASP A 296 -11.86 -29.14 -10.17
C ASP A 296 -12.55 -30.19 -11.07
N GLY A 297 -12.24 -30.20 -12.34
CA GLY A 297 -12.86 -31.15 -13.27
C GLY A 297 -11.95 -31.73 -14.35
N LYS A 298 -10.86 -32.38 -14.01
CA LYS A 298 -10.26 -33.55 -14.67
C LYS A 298 -8.79 -33.70 -14.26
N GLY A 299 -8.47 -34.88 -13.73
CA GLY A 299 -7.18 -35.28 -13.19
C GLY A 299 -5.98 -34.94 -14.05
N GLY A 300 -5.18 -34.07 -13.51
CA GLY A 300 -3.86 -33.70 -13.97
C GLY A 300 -3.25 -32.83 -12.88
N GLU A 301 -2.72 -33.47 -11.85
CA GLU A 301 -2.08 -32.87 -10.69
C GLU A 301 -0.84 -32.09 -11.12
N VAL A 302 -1.01 -30.81 -11.51
CA VAL A 302 0.12 -29.90 -11.59
C VAL A 302 0.48 -29.54 -10.14
N ARG A 303 1.53 -30.19 -9.66
CA ARG A 303 2.16 -29.99 -8.36
C ARG A 303 2.47 -28.52 -8.16
N ASN A 304 1.64 -27.83 -7.37
CA ASN A 304 1.98 -26.54 -6.80
C ASN A 304 2.63 -26.81 -5.42
N PRO A 305 3.95 -26.73 -5.26
CA PRO A 305 4.63 -27.06 -4.00
C PRO A 305 4.22 -26.11 -2.87
N LEU A 306 3.79 -24.88 -3.17
CA LEU A 306 3.25 -23.96 -2.16
C LEU A 306 1.93 -24.49 -1.56
N ARG A 307 1.13 -25.22 -2.31
CA ARG A 307 -0.07 -25.89 -1.77
C ARG A 307 0.30 -27.06 -0.85
N ARG A 308 1.42 -27.74 -1.09
CA ARG A 308 1.90 -28.80 -0.20
C ARG A 308 2.44 -28.27 1.12
N LEU A 309 3.18 -27.14 1.09
CA LEU A 309 3.69 -26.51 2.31
C LEU A 309 2.54 -25.96 3.16
N THR A 310 1.59 -25.23 2.57
CA THR A 310 0.40 -24.75 3.29
C THR A 310 -0.51 -25.87 3.78
N THR A 311 -0.69 -26.93 3.00
CA THR A 311 -1.49 -28.08 3.42
C THR A 311 -0.77 -28.90 4.49
N LYS A 312 0.57 -29.00 4.43
CA LYS A 312 1.38 -29.69 5.43
C LYS A 312 1.48 -28.89 6.74
N GLU A 313 1.69 -27.56 6.67
CA GLU A 313 1.62 -26.66 7.82
C GLU A 313 0.23 -26.64 8.45
N GLN A 314 -0.84 -26.60 7.65
CA GLN A 314 -2.21 -26.68 8.15
C GLN A 314 -2.53 -28.05 8.77
N ALA A 315 -1.97 -29.14 8.23
CA ALA A 315 -2.08 -30.45 8.81
C ALA A 315 -1.29 -30.57 10.11
N GLU A 316 -0.08 -30.03 10.18
CA GLU A 316 0.74 -29.98 11.39
C GLU A 316 0.13 -29.07 12.47
N ASP A 317 -0.44 -27.91 12.08
CA ASP A 317 -1.16 -27.03 13.00
C ASP A 317 -2.48 -27.67 13.51
N ALA A 318 -3.20 -28.38 12.65
CA ALA A 318 -4.40 -29.13 13.03
C ALA A 318 -4.06 -30.32 13.94
N GLU A 319 -2.95 -30.97 13.72
CA GLU A 319 -2.45 -32.07 14.56
C GLU A 319 -1.96 -31.56 15.91
N ARG A 320 -1.26 -30.42 15.96
CA ARG A 320 -0.90 -29.74 17.20
C ARG A 320 -2.11 -29.26 18.00
N GLN A 321 -3.16 -28.75 17.32
CA GLN A 321 -4.42 -28.41 17.97
C GLN A 321 -5.12 -29.64 18.53
N ARG A 322 -5.18 -30.74 17.77
CA ARG A 322 -5.74 -32.01 18.28
C ARG A 322 -4.99 -32.57 19.47
N VAL A 323 -3.66 -32.49 19.47
CA VAL A 323 -2.83 -32.93 20.62
C VAL A 323 -3.06 -32.02 21.82
N ALA A 324 -3.15 -30.72 21.63
CA ALA A 324 -3.44 -29.77 22.70
C ALA A 324 -4.87 -29.94 23.27
N ASP A 325 -5.85 -30.28 22.43
CA ASP A 325 -7.23 -30.58 22.84
C ASP A 325 -7.31 -31.95 23.56
N LEU A 326 -6.45 -32.90 23.22
CA LEU A 326 -6.33 -34.20 23.93
C LEU A 326 -5.58 -34.08 25.25
N GLU A 327 -4.64 -33.15 25.38
CA GLU A 327 -3.96 -32.82 26.64
C GLU A 327 -4.85 -32.04 27.63
N LYS A 328 -5.85 -31.33 27.14
CA LYS A 328 -6.95 -30.78 27.96
C LYS A 328 -7.87 -31.93 28.36
N GLY A 329 -7.62 -32.53 29.50
CA GLY A 329 -8.40 -33.63 29.99
C GLY A 329 -9.88 -33.23 30.21
N PRO A 330 -10.82 -34.20 30.26
CA PRO A 330 -12.28 -33.97 30.36
C PRO A 330 -12.70 -33.12 31.56
N ALA A 331 -11.83 -32.94 32.53
CA ALA A 331 -12.07 -32.08 33.71
C ALA A 331 -11.99 -30.58 33.41
N GLU A 332 -11.23 -30.13 32.42
CA GLU A 332 -11.19 -28.71 32.02
C GLU A 332 -12.38 -28.32 31.12
N GLU A 333 -12.86 -29.22 30.28
CA GLU A 333 -14.06 -29.01 29.47
C GLU A 333 -15.33 -28.86 30.31
N ASP A 334 -15.41 -29.63 31.41
CA ASP A 334 -16.52 -29.53 32.37
C ASP A 334 -16.43 -28.23 33.21
N LEU A 335 -15.24 -27.71 33.49
CA LEU A 335 -15.09 -26.44 34.18
C LEU A 335 -15.44 -25.25 33.29
N GLU A 336 -15.05 -25.28 32.02
CA GLU A 336 -15.43 -24.23 31.04
C GLU A 336 -16.94 -24.24 30.77
N ARG A 337 -17.60 -25.41 30.72
CA ARG A 337 -19.05 -25.52 30.63
C ARG A 337 -19.76 -24.99 31.88
N GLN A 338 -19.25 -25.25 33.09
CA GLN A 338 -19.80 -24.69 34.31
C GLN A 338 -19.60 -23.17 34.41
N GLN A 339 -18.51 -22.62 33.93
CA GLN A 339 -18.30 -21.17 33.87
C GLN A 339 -19.24 -20.52 32.85
N ALA A 340 -19.41 -21.09 31.66
CA ALA A 340 -20.30 -20.57 30.63
C ALA A 340 -21.78 -20.57 31.12
N THR A 341 -22.25 -21.62 31.79
CA THR A 341 -23.59 -21.66 32.36
C THR A 341 -23.81 -20.72 33.55
N SER A 342 -22.73 -20.42 34.32
CA SER A 342 -22.82 -19.43 35.40
C SER A 342 -22.85 -17.99 34.86
N ASP A 343 -22.14 -17.71 33.75
CA ASP A 343 -22.17 -16.40 33.09
C ASP A 343 -23.54 -16.15 32.40
N GLU A 344 -24.13 -17.15 31.75
CA GLU A 344 -25.51 -17.04 31.21
C GLU A 344 -26.53 -16.75 32.30
N SER A 345 -26.43 -17.43 33.47
CA SER A 345 -27.34 -17.18 34.58
C SER A 345 -27.19 -15.80 35.22
N ASN A 346 -25.97 -15.26 35.22
CA ASN A 346 -25.69 -13.88 35.69
C ASN A 346 -26.20 -12.82 34.70
N VAL A 347 -26.12 -13.07 33.41
CA VAL A 347 -26.66 -12.17 32.37
C VAL A 347 -28.20 -12.17 32.43
N GLU A 348 -28.84 -13.32 32.65
CA GLU A 348 -30.28 -13.42 32.78
C GLU A 348 -30.81 -12.73 34.06
N LYS A 349 -30.08 -12.83 35.18
CA LYS A 349 -30.38 -12.09 36.42
C LYS A 349 -30.26 -10.58 36.24
N ALA A 350 -29.19 -10.12 35.55
CA ALA A 350 -29.00 -8.72 35.29
C ALA A 350 -30.09 -8.13 34.37
N ALA A 351 -30.58 -8.92 33.41
CA ALA A 351 -31.68 -8.53 32.52
C ALA A 351 -33.02 -8.44 33.28
N LEU A 352 -33.27 -9.33 34.27
CA LEU A 352 -34.44 -9.28 35.10
C LEU A 352 -34.43 -8.08 36.08
N GLU A 353 -33.26 -7.71 36.63
CA GLU A 353 -33.14 -6.53 37.51
C GLU A 353 -33.30 -5.22 36.71
N GLN A 354 -32.84 -5.14 35.45
CA GLN A 354 -33.13 -4.01 34.58
C GLN A 354 -34.61 -3.86 34.21
N GLY A 355 -35.28 -4.98 33.93
CA GLY A 355 -36.71 -4.98 33.64
C GLY A 355 -37.61 -4.53 34.82
N ASP A 356 -37.22 -4.81 36.05
CA ASP A 356 -37.92 -4.34 37.26
C ASP A 356 -37.65 -2.87 37.58
N SER A 357 -36.45 -2.38 37.26
CA SER A 357 -36.08 -0.95 37.37
C SER A 357 -36.86 -0.08 36.39
N GLU A 358 -37.03 -0.50 35.14
CA GLU A 358 -37.87 0.20 34.15
C GLU A 358 -39.34 0.24 34.51
N LYS A 359 -39.88 -0.85 35.06
CA LYS A 359 -41.29 -0.89 35.55
C LYS A 359 -41.53 -0.01 36.75
N SER A 360 -40.53 0.14 37.62
CA SER A 360 -40.60 1.03 38.79
C SER A 360 -40.58 2.49 38.38
N SER A 361 -39.75 2.87 37.36
CA SER A 361 -39.69 4.24 36.84
C SER A 361 -40.99 4.63 36.14
N SER A 362 -41.56 3.76 35.31
CA SER A 362 -42.84 4.04 34.62
C SER A 362 -44.04 4.23 35.58
N ARG A 363 -44.01 3.56 36.75
CA ARG A 363 -45.08 3.71 37.76
C ARG A 363 -45.01 4.99 38.53
N ASN A 364 -43.83 5.56 38.76
CA ASN A 364 -43.64 6.86 39.38
C ASN A 364 -44.03 8.03 38.46
N ASP A 365 -43.79 7.88 37.15
CA ASP A 365 -44.19 8.89 36.17
C ASP A 365 -45.72 9.03 36.03
N ASP A 366 -46.46 7.91 36.17
CA ASP A 366 -47.93 7.88 36.13
C ASP A 366 -48.55 8.48 37.41
N GLU A 367 -47.95 8.29 38.60
CA GLU A 367 -48.43 8.90 39.85
C GLU A 367 -48.20 10.43 39.88
N ASP A 368 -47.06 10.89 39.35
CA ASP A 368 -46.79 12.32 39.25
C ASP A 368 -47.69 13.04 38.22
N ALA A 369 -48.05 12.39 37.12
CA ALA A 369 -49.00 12.91 36.14
C ALA A 369 -50.41 13.06 36.70
N ILE A 370 -50.89 12.09 37.52
CA ILE A 370 -52.19 12.11 38.17
C ILE A 370 -52.25 13.25 39.23
N THR A 371 -51.17 13.44 39.98
CA THR A 371 -51.08 14.50 41.03
C THR A 371 -51.07 15.88 40.40
N ALA A 372 -50.38 16.09 39.27
CA ALA A 372 -50.33 17.35 38.53
C ALA A 372 -51.72 17.72 37.97
N THR A 373 -52.46 16.74 37.45
CA THR A 373 -53.81 16.97 36.88
C THR A 373 -54.82 17.32 37.97
N GLN A 374 -54.71 16.74 39.17
CA GLN A 374 -55.59 17.12 40.33
C GLN A 374 -55.28 18.49 40.90
N GLN A 375 -54.06 18.95 40.83
CA GLN A 375 -53.68 20.32 41.24
C GLN A 375 -54.18 21.40 40.27
N GLN A 376 -54.23 21.08 38.98
CA GLN A 376 -54.72 22.01 37.95
C GLN A 376 -56.24 22.17 38.00
N ALA A 377 -57.00 21.13 38.28
CA ALA A 377 -58.45 21.17 38.47
C ALA A 377 -58.87 21.98 39.73
N ARG A 378 -58.02 22.05 40.76
CA ARG A 378 -58.28 22.89 41.96
C ARG A 378 -58.00 24.39 41.77
N ARG A 379 -57.33 24.78 40.70
CA ARG A 379 -57.03 26.20 40.40
C ARG A 379 -58.08 26.84 39.48
N GLU A 380 -58.95 26.05 38.84
CA GLU A 380 -60.03 26.57 38.00
C GLU A 380 -61.34 26.78 38.74
N ASP A 381 -61.44 26.33 40.01
CA ASP A 381 -62.62 26.51 40.87
C ASP A 381 -62.47 27.60 41.95
N THR A 382 -61.50 28.52 41.82
CA THR A 382 -61.34 29.73 42.60
C THR A 382 -61.15 30.95 41.67
#